data_f995377cbc6763e362546308299cc5dc
#
_entry.id   f995377cbc6763e362546308299cc5dc
#
_cell.length_a   1.000
_cell.length_b   1.000
_cell.length_c   1.000
_cell.angle_alpha   90.00
_cell.angle_beta   90.00
_cell.angle_gamma   90.00
#
_symmetry.space_group_name_H-M   'P 1'
#
loop_
_entity.id
_entity.type
_entity.pdbx_description
1 polymer ?
#
loop_
_entity_poly.entity_id
_entity_poly.type
_entity_poly.pdbx_seq_one_letter_code
_entity_poly.pdbx_strand_id
1 'polypeptide(L)'
;LSSSEFYTHSSVKHGKVFYRGYEIRNGVKNRIHGKVSFKPTLYTETQEESEFKSIYGRNLKERKLESISAGREFIKQYDSVMKIHGYAPSRWGYEFIARNFPDVLSVSLSDLKIIGWDIETKVNVNGPPGVPDPYKAVEEITHIAFQDRNTLKTTCFTTADVELEESDGYYEVLPSEEALLERIITFIEVEDP
;
A
#
# COMPACT_ATOMS: atom_id res chain seq x y z
N LEU A 1 -9.08 3.38 28.79
CA LEU A 1 -8.08 3.83 27.81
C LEU A 1 -8.46 3.21 26.47
N SER A 2 -8.92 4.02 25.52
CA SER A 2 -9.32 3.55 24.18
C SER A 2 -8.07 3.22 23.37
N SER A 3 -7.98 2.03 22.82
CA SER A 3 -7.07 1.73 21.73
C SER A 3 -7.72 2.17 20.43
N SER A 4 -7.01 2.87 19.57
CA SER A 4 -7.43 3.13 18.20
C SER A 4 -6.58 2.32 17.24
N GLU A 5 -7.23 1.62 16.33
CA GLU A 5 -6.57 0.88 15.26
C GLU A 5 -6.88 1.52 13.91
N PHE A 6 -5.90 1.60 13.03
CA PHE A 6 -6.10 2.03 11.66
C PHE A 6 -5.21 1.25 10.69
N TYR A 7 -5.70 1.09 9.48
CA TYR A 7 -4.95 0.41 8.42
C TYR A 7 -4.18 1.40 7.54
N THR A 8 -3.09 0.94 6.96
CA THR A 8 -2.31 1.66 5.94
C THR A 8 -2.32 0.97 4.59
N HIS A 9 -2.48 -0.35 4.60
CA HIS A 9 -2.52 -1.15 3.37
C HIS A 9 -3.37 -2.41 3.53
N SER A 10 -4.05 -2.80 2.46
CA SER A 10 -4.66 -4.13 2.35
C SER A 10 -4.50 -4.71 0.95
N SER A 11 -4.35 -6.01 0.86
CA SER A 11 -4.29 -6.74 -0.41
C SER A 11 -4.93 -8.11 -0.29
N VAL A 12 -5.42 -8.63 -1.42
CA VAL A 12 -6.00 -9.97 -1.50
C VAL A 12 -5.08 -10.88 -2.31
N LYS A 13 -4.45 -11.85 -1.64
CA LYS A 13 -3.57 -12.83 -2.27
C LYS A 13 -3.91 -14.24 -1.77
N HIS A 14 -3.87 -15.23 -2.67
CA HIS A 14 -4.11 -16.65 -2.35
C HIS A 14 -5.37 -16.91 -1.50
N GLY A 15 -6.47 -16.20 -1.79
CA GLY A 15 -7.73 -16.37 -1.08
C GLY A 15 -7.77 -15.84 0.36
N LYS A 16 -6.79 -15.04 0.74
CA LYS A 16 -6.70 -14.37 2.05
C LYS A 16 -6.53 -12.88 1.90
N VAL A 17 -6.94 -12.12 2.92
CA VAL A 17 -6.63 -10.70 3.04
C VAL A 17 -5.37 -10.56 3.88
N PHE A 18 -4.42 -9.81 3.35
CA PHE A 18 -3.24 -9.31 4.06
C PHE A 18 -3.47 -7.85 4.34
N TYR A 19 -3.21 -7.41 5.56
CA TYR A 19 -3.31 -5.99 5.92
C TYR A 19 -2.16 -5.55 6.79
N ARG A 20 -1.89 -4.26 6.75
CA ARG A 20 -0.94 -3.56 7.61
C ARG A 20 -1.62 -2.34 8.19
N GLY A 21 -1.17 -1.91 9.34
CA GLY A 21 -1.69 -0.74 10.01
C GLY A 21 -0.96 -0.47 11.32
N TYR A 22 -1.61 0.32 12.16
CA TYR A 22 -1.09 0.66 13.47
C TYR A 22 -2.17 0.56 14.53
N GLU A 23 -1.74 0.22 15.73
CA GLU A 23 -2.52 0.31 16.94
C GLU A 23 -1.87 1.36 17.86
N ILE A 24 -2.67 2.30 18.36
CA ILE A 24 -2.20 3.27 19.33
C ILE A 24 -2.73 2.84 20.71
N ARG A 25 -1.81 2.43 21.59
CA ARG A 25 -2.10 2.10 23.00
C ARG A 25 -1.33 3.04 23.91
N ASN A 26 -2.00 3.76 24.79
CA ASN A 26 -1.37 4.67 25.76
C ASN A 26 -0.42 5.69 25.12
N GLY A 27 -0.76 6.16 23.92
CA GLY A 27 0.10 7.08 23.15
C GLY A 27 1.28 6.41 22.44
N VAL A 28 1.45 5.10 22.59
CA VAL A 28 2.48 4.34 21.88
C VAL A 28 1.88 3.75 20.61
N LYS A 29 2.51 4.04 19.48
CA LYS A 29 2.14 3.54 18.17
C LYS A 29 2.86 2.21 17.90
N ASN A 30 2.10 1.14 17.76
CA ASN A 30 2.59 -0.20 17.45
C ASN A 30 2.14 -0.60 16.07
N ARG A 31 3.05 -1.12 15.25
CA ARG A 31 2.71 -1.67 13.94
C ARG A 31 1.91 -2.96 14.11
N ILE A 32 0.87 -3.10 13.31
CA ILE A 32 0.09 -4.33 13.18
C ILE A 32 0.12 -4.81 11.73
N HIS A 33 0.16 -6.11 11.58
CA HIS A 33 -0.04 -6.77 10.30
C HIS A 33 -0.77 -8.09 10.52
N GLY A 34 -1.54 -8.49 9.53
CA GLY A 34 -2.31 -9.70 9.64
C GLY A 34 -2.54 -10.39 8.29
N LYS A 35 -2.81 -11.68 8.41
CA LYS A 35 -3.24 -12.54 7.31
C LYS A 35 -4.49 -13.28 7.76
N VAL A 36 -5.63 -12.91 7.19
CA VAL A 36 -6.93 -13.43 7.63
C VAL A 36 -7.70 -14.11 6.49
N SER A 37 -8.45 -15.13 6.86
CA SER A 37 -9.48 -15.68 5.98
C SER A 37 -10.69 -14.76 6.03
N PHE A 38 -11.15 -14.31 4.88
CA PHE A 38 -12.25 -13.38 4.77
C PHE A 38 -13.43 -14.02 4.05
N LYS A 39 -14.62 -13.78 4.58
CA LYS A 39 -15.91 -14.23 4.02
C LYS A 39 -16.60 -13.03 3.36
N PRO A 40 -16.45 -12.87 2.03
CA PRO A 40 -17.03 -11.72 1.35
C PRO A 40 -18.55 -11.83 1.26
N THR A 41 -19.22 -10.67 1.14
CA THR A 41 -20.64 -10.58 0.87
C THR A 41 -20.87 -10.04 -0.54
N LEU A 42 -21.79 -10.66 -1.24
CA LEU A 42 -22.30 -10.20 -2.51
C LEU A 42 -23.83 -10.06 -2.42
N TYR A 43 -24.38 -9.32 -3.34
CA TYR A 43 -25.83 -9.14 -3.45
C TYR A 43 -26.27 -9.54 -4.85
N THR A 44 -27.36 -10.28 -4.95
CA THR A 44 -27.95 -10.69 -6.22
C THR A 44 -29.37 -10.13 -6.34
N GLU A 45 -29.79 -9.74 -7.53
CA GLU A 45 -31.16 -9.29 -7.74
C GLU A 45 -32.16 -10.39 -7.37
N THR A 46 -33.29 -9.98 -6.77
CA THR A 46 -34.39 -10.85 -6.37
C THR A 46 -35.75 -10.21 -6.65
N GLN A 47 -36.77 -11.03 -6.84
CA GLN A 47 -38.17 -10.57 -6.92
C GLN A 47 -38.79 -10.41 -5.51
N GLU A 48 -38.17 -11.02 -4.48
CA GLU A 48 -38.64 -10.92 -3.11
C GLU A 48 -38.39 -9.51 -2.57
N GLU A 49 -39.29 -9.02 -1.72
CA GLU A 49 -39.09 -7.76 -1.01
C GLU A 49 -37.85 -7.86 -0.11
N SER A 50 -37.02 -6.81 -0.08
CA SER A 50 -35.77 -6.78 0.65
C SER A 50 -35.43 -5.39 1.15
N GLU A 51 -34.78 -5.32 2.29
CA GLU A 51 -34.18 -4.09 2.84
C GLU A 51 -33.02 -3.57 1.96
N PHE A 52 -32.34 -4.47 1.25
CA PHE A 52 -31.25 -4.11 0.35
C PHE A 52 -31.77 -3.75 -1.02
N LYS A 53 -31.39 -2.58 -1.50
CA LYS A 53 -31.74 -2.06 -2.83
C LYS A 53 -30.49 -1.73 -3.63
N SER A 54 -30.55 -1.99 -4.93
CA SER A 54 -29.53 -1.45 -5.84
C SER A 54 -29.70 0.07 -6.00
N ILE A 55 -28.70 0.72 -6.60
CA ILE A 55 -28.79 2.15 -6.97
C ILE A 55 -29.95 2.44 -7.94
N TYR A 56 -30.48 1.41 -8.59
CA TYR A 56 -31.66 1.49 -9.48
C TYR A 56 -32.99 1.10 -8.80
N GLY A 57 -32.98 0.94 -7.46
CA GLY A 57 -34.15 0.57 -6.66
C GLY A 57 -34.57 -0.91 -6.75
N ARG A 58 -33.79 -1.77 -7.39
CA ARG A 58 -34.09 -3.22 -7.46
C ARG A 58 -33.83 -3.90 -6.14
N ASN A 59 -34.67 -4.86 -5.76
CA ASN A 59 -34.47 -5.65 -4.56
C ASN A 59 -33.24 -6.54 -4.69
N LEU A 60 -32.45 -6.64 -3.63
CA LEU A 60 -31.24 -7.41 -3.57
C LEU A 60 -31.30 -8.44 -2.45
N LYS A 61 -30.82 -9.65 -2.73
CA LYS A 61 -30.65 -10.72 -1.73
C LYS A 61 -29.19 -10.81 -1.33
N GLU A 62 -28.92 -10.73 -0.03
CA GLU A 62 -27.59 -10.89 0.53
C GLU A 62 -27.06 -12.32 0.34
N ARG A 63 -25.82 -12.45 -0.03
CA ARG A 63 -25.07 -13.70 -0.22
C ARG A 63 -23.79 -13.66 0.56
N LYS A 64 -23.78 -14.24 1.76
CA LYS A 64 -22.57 -14.44 2.58
C LYS A 64 -21.85 -15.66 2.06
N LEU A 65 -20.61 -15.50 1.63
CA LEU A 65 -19.82 -16.56 1.02
C LEU A 65 -18.79 -17.09 2.01
N GLU A 66 -18.49 -18.38 1.93
CA GLU A 66 -17.62 -19.04 2.91
C GLU A 66 -16.15 -18.66 2.78
N SER A 67 -15.74 -18.15 1.63
CA SER A 67 -14.37 -17.70 1.38
C SER A 67 -14.29 -16.84 0.12
N ILE A 68 -13.16 -16.17 -0.06
CA ILE A 68 -12.83 -15.44 -1.29
C ILE A 68 -12.84 -16.38 -2.53
N SER A 69 -12.38 -17.62 -2.37
CA SER A 69 -12.39 -18.59 -3.46
C SER A 69 -13.83 -19.00 -3.83
N ALA A 70 -14.66 -19.26 -2.82
CA ALA A 70 -16.09 -19.52 -3.06
C ALA A 70 -16.79 -18.33 -3.74
N GLY A 71 -16.42 -17.10 -3.38
CA GLY A 71 -16.93 -15.90 -4.04
C GLY A 71 -16.55 -15.82 -5.51
N ARG A 72 -15.31 -16.13 -5.85
CA ARG A 72 -14.88 -16.18 -7.25
C ARG A 72 -15.63 -17.24 -8.06
N GLU A 73 -15.80 -18.42 -7.52
CA GLU A 73 -16.56 -19.50 -8.18
C GLU A 73 -18.04 -19.13 -8.32
N PHE A 74 -18.64 -18.51 -7.30
CA PHE A 74 -20.01 -18.03 -7.37
C PHE A 74 -20.20 -17.03 -8.52
N ILE A 75 -19.28 -16.07 -8.66
CA ILE A 75 -19.34 -15.05 -9.73
C ILE A 75 -19.25 -15.66 -11.12
N LYS A 76 -18.44 -16.71 -11.30
CA LYS A 76 -18.31 -17.41 -12.60
C LYS A 76 -19.61 -18.05 -13.09
N GLN A 77 -20.57 -18.30 -12.21
CA GLN A 77 -21.86 -18.86 -12.57
C GLN A 77 -22.80 -17.84 -13.26
N TYR A 78 -22.40 -16.59 -13.30
CA TYR A 78 -23.19 -15.51 -13.90
C TYR A 78 -22.56 -15.08 -15.22
N ASP A 79 -23.38 -15.01 -16.28
CA ASP A 79 -22.98 -14.54 -17.61
C ASP A 79 -22.60 -13.06 -17.63
N SER A 80 -23.02 -12.30 -16.62
CA SER A 80 -22.72 -10.89 -16.48
C SER A 80 -22.56 -10.49 -15.01
N VAL A 81 -21.47 -9.83 -14.71
CA VAL A 81 -21.23 -9.21 -13.39
C VAL A 81 -22.23 -8.08 -13.07
N MET A 82 -22.99 -7.60 -14.05
CA MET A 82 -24.00 -6.55 -13.86
C MET A 82 -25.18 -6.99 -12.98
N LYS A 83 -25.39 -8.30 -12.81
CA LYS A 83 -26.41 -8.86 -11.91
C LYS A 83 -25.92 -9.12 -10.51
N ILE A 84 -24.64 -8.87 -10.26
CA ILE A 84 -24.02 -9.03 -8.96
C ILE A 84 -23.61 -7.66 -8.46
N HIS A 85 -24.05 -7.33 -7.25
CA HIS A 85 -23.77 -6.07 -6.60
C HIS A 85 -22.90 -6.28 -5.37
N GLY A 86 -22.15 -5.24 -4.97
CA GLY A 86 -21.20 -5.28 -3.88
C GLY A 86 -19.78 -5.07 -4.38
N TYR A 87 -18.79 -5.46 -3.57
CA TYR A 87 -17.40 -5.29 -3.95
C TYR A 87 -16.99 -6.33 -4.99
N ALA A 88 -16.39 -5.88 -6.10
CA ALA A 88 -15.79 -6.78 -7.07
C ALA A 88 -14.67 -7.63 -6.42
N PRO A 89 -14.35 -8.83 -6.97
CA PRO A 89 -13.30 -9.70 -6.41
C PRO A 89 -11.95 -9.03 -6.21
N SER A 90 -11.61 -8.07 -7.05
CA SER A 90 -10.40 -7.24 -6.91
C SER A 90 -10.48 -6.23 -5.77
N ARG A 91 -11.66 -5.98 -5.21
CA ARG A 91 -11.92 -4.97 -4.18
C ARG A 91 -12.40 -5.55 -2.84
N TRP A 92 -12.35 -6.85 -2.63
CA TRP A 92 -12.71 -7.45 -1.34
C TRP A 92 -11.80 -7.01 -0.19
N GLY A 93 -10.60 -6.51 -0.48
CA GLY A 93 -9.78 -5.82 0.49
C GLY A 93 -10.48 -4.59 1.07
N TYR A 94 -11.19 -3.81 0.25
CA TYR A 94 -11.96 -2.65 0.72
C TYR A 94 -13.17 -3.06 1.56
N GLU A 95 -13.87 -4.15 1.19
CA GLU A 95 -14.94 -4.70 2.02
C GLU A 95 -14.42 -5.13 3.40
N PHE A 96 -13.25 -5.80 3.43
CA PHE A 96 -12.59 -6.15 4.68
C PHE A 96 -12.31 -4.90 5.53
N ILE A 97 -11.74 -3.85 4.92
CA ILE A 97 -11.46 -2.59 5.60
C ILE A 97 -12.74 -1.95 6.16
N ALA A 98 -13.77 -1.82 5.33
CA ALA A 98 -15.04 -1.20 5.74
C ALA A 98 -15.71 -1.92 6.92
N ARG A 99 -15.50 -3.24 7.05
CA ARG A 99 -16.07 -4.04 8.15
C ARG A 99 -15.23 -4.02 9.42
N ASN A 100 -13.91 -3.98 9.30
CA ASN A 100 -13.01 -4.16 10.44
C ASN A 100 -12.44 -2.83 10.95
N PHE A 101 -12.50 -1.79 10.14
CA PHE A 101 -11.99 -0.45 10.46
C PHE A 101 -13.01 0.64 10.11
N PRO A 102 -14.27 0.57 10.62
CA PRO A 102 -15.36 1.48 10.21
C PRO A 102 -15.09 2.94 10.59
N ASP A 103 -14.31 3.19 11.64
CA ASP A 103 -14.09 4.52 12.22
C ASP A 103 -12.81 5.21 11.74
N VAL A 104 -12.11 4.61 10.76
CA VAL A 104 -10.77 5.08 10.31
C VAL A 104 -10.78 6.38 9.49
N LEU A 105 -11.92 7.02 9.29
CA LEU A 105 -12.02 8.30 8.59
C LEU A 105 -11.34 9.48 9.34
N SER A 106 -10.87 9.27 10.56
CA SER A 106 -10.25 10.30 11.40
C SER A 106 -8.73 10.20 11.54
N VAL A 107 -8.03 9.36 10.73
CA VAL A 107 -6.57 9.26 10.78
C VAL A 107 -5.95 10.55 10.26
N SER A 108 -5.09 11.16 11.07
CA SER A 108 -4.30 12.31 10.65
C SER A 108 -3.13 11.85 9.76
N LEU A 109 -2.76 12.66 8.77
CA LEU A 109 -1.54 12.42 7.99
C LEU A 109 -0.28 12.41 8.86
N SER A 110 -0.29 13.09 10.01
CA SER A 110 0.80 13.05 11.00
C SER A 110 0.94 11.68 11.67
N ASP A 111 -0.10 10.85 11.64
CA ASP A 111 -0.05 9.48 12.16
C ASP A 111 0.61 8.50 11.18
N LEU A 112 0.80 8.92 9.93
CA LEU A 112 1.48 8.14 8.90
C LEU A 112 2.94 8.58 8.79
N LYS A 113 3.85 7.63 8.65
CA LYS A 113 5.22 7.92 8.22
C LYS A 113 5.24 7.92 6.70
N ILE A 114 5.49 9.08 6.13
CA ILE A 114 5.54 9.29 4.68
C ILE A 114 6.95 9.74 4.32
N ILE A 115 7.62 8.95 3.50
CA ILE A 115 8.96 9.26 2.98
C ILE A 115 8.83 9.46 1.48
N GLY A 116 9.18 10.67 1.01
CA GLY A 116 9.46 10.94 -0.39
C GLY A 116 10.87 10.48 -0.73
N TRP A 117 11.10 10.06 -1.97
CA TRP A 117 12.42 9.66 -2.43
C TRP A 117 12.65 10.08 -3.87
N ASP A 118 13.94 10.29 -4.21
CA ASP A 118 14.40 10.64 -5.53
C ASP A 118 15.69 9.87 -5.86
N ILE A 119 15.90 9.55 -7.14
CA ILE A 119 17.01 8.71 -7.61
C ILE A 119 17.74 9.44 -8.73
N GLU A 120 19.06 9.50 -8.63
CA GLU A 120 19.95 9.96 -9.68
C GLU A 120 20.81 8.82 -10.23
N THR A 121 20.98 8.77 -11.54
CA THR A 121 21.80 7.77 -12.23
C THR A 121 22.94 8.39 -12.99
N LYS A 122 23.97 7.60 -13.30
CA LYS A 122 25.04 8.03 -14.24
C LYS A 122 24.44 8.38 -15.58
N VAL A 123 24.86 9.51 -16.13
CA VAL A 123 24.53 9.87 -17.51
C VAL A 123 25.36 9.05 -18.46
N ASN A 124 24.73 8.36 -19.40
CA ASN A 124 25.42 7.68 -20.48
C ASN A 124 25.96 8.71 -21.48
N VAL A 125 27.25 9.06 -21.31
CA VAL A 125 27.91 10.06 -22.18
C VAL A 125 28.11 9.59 -23.64
N ASN A 126 27.96 8.30 -23.91
CA ASN A 126 28.16 7.69 -25.25
C ASN A 126 26.82 7.34 -25.93
N GLY A 127 25.68 7.61 -25.28
CA GLY A 127 24.33 7.37 -25.80
C GLY A 127 23.63 8.67 -26.17
N PRO A 128 22.45 8.59 -26.82
CA PRO A 128 21.62 9.75 -27.00
C PRO A 128 21.24 10.32 -25.62
N PRO A 129 21.29 11.65 -25.42
CA PRO A 129 20.86 12.26 -24.17
C PRO A 129 19.39 11.91 -23.93
N GLY A 130 19.09 11.29 -22.84
CA GLY A 130 17.73 10.85 -22.51
C GLY A 130 17.58 10.42 -21.06
N VAL A 131 16.36 10.29 -20.66
CA VAL A 131 16.02 9.72 -19.36
C VAL A 131 16.41 8.23 -19.37
N PRO A 132 17.06 7.73 -18.33
CA PRO A 132 17.40 6.31 -18.21
C PRO A 132 16.17 5.42 -18.42
N ASP A 133 16.38 4.30 -19.12
CA ASP A 133 15.32 3.31 -19.34
C ASP A 133 15.19 2.40 -18.11
N PRO A 134 14.16 2.55 -17.28
CA PRO A 134 14.04 1.78 -16.03
C PRO A 134 13.83 0.28 -16.25
N TYR A 135 13.46 -0.13 -17.48
CA TYR A 135 13.31 -1.55 -17.83
C TYR A 135 14.63 -2.21 -18.21
N LYS A 136 15.58 -1.43 -18.70
CA LYS A 136 16.92 -1.93 -19.05
C LYS A 136 17.87 -1.86 -17.87
N ALA A 137 17.71 -0.86 -16.99
CA ALA A 137 18.50 -0.65 -15.77
C ALA A 137 20.01 -0.79 -16.01
N VAL A 138 20.52 -0.15 -17.10
CA VAL A 138 21.92 -0.24 -17.48
C VAL A 138 22.77 0.89 -16.90
N GLU A 139 22.13 1.99 -16.51
CA GLU A 139 22.77 3.13 -15.87
C GLU A 139 22.87 2.89 -14.36
N GLU A 140 24.08 3.03 -13.84
CA GLU A 140 24.37 2.89 -12.40
C GLU A 140 23.67 3.99 -11.59
N ILE A 141 23.01 3.62 -10.51
CA ILE A 141 22.45 4.55 -9.55
C ILE A 141 23.59 5.19 -8.75
N THR A 142 23.64 6.50 -8.74
CA THR A 142 24.70 7.26 -8.06
C THR A 142 24.25 7.92 -6.77
N HIS A 143 22.99 8.33 -6.69
CA HIS A 143 22.42 8.98 -5.50
C HIS A 143 20.99 8.51 -5.29
N ILE A 144 20.61 8.37 -4.02
CA ILE A 144 19.22 8.27 -3.60
C ILE A 144 19.03 9.17 -2.39
N ALA A 145 18.06 10.08 -2.49
CA ALA A 145 17.67 10.97 -1.41
C ALA A 145 16.29 10.58 -0.87
N PHE A 146 16.15 10.58 0.44
CA PHE A 146 14.89 10.36 1.15
C PHE A 146 14.56 11.60 1.98
N GLN A 147 13.30 12.01 1.98
CA GLN A 147 12.82 13.08 2.84
C GLN A 147 11.61 12.64 3.64
N ASP A 148 11.71 12.69 4.95
CA ASP A 148 10.58 12.49 5.86
C ASP A 148 9.65 13.72 5.78
N ARG A 149 8.39 13.49 5.42
CA ARG A 149 7.41 14.56 5.24
C ARG A 149 7.08 15.32 6.52
N ASN A 150 7.13 14.64 7.67
CA ASN A 150 6.73 15.25 8.93
C ASN A 150 7.84 16.10 9.55
N THR A 151 9.09 15.64 9.44
CA THR A 151 10.26 16.31 10.01
C THR A 151 11.02 17.18 9.01
N LEU A 152 10.78 16.97 7.71
CA LEU A 152 11.52 17.53 6.57
C LEU A 152 13.01 17.17 6.55
N LYS A 153 13.44 16.25 7.41
CA LYS A 153 14.81 15.76 7.41
C LYS A 153 15.10 14.98 6.13
N THR A 154 16.22 15.29 5.52
CA THR A 154 16.71 14.59 4.31
C THR A 154 17.83 13.64 4.69
N THR A 155 17.82 12.44 4.10
CA THR A 155 18.88 11.44 4.16
C THR A 155 19.29 11.12 2.74
N CYS A 156 20.57 11.26 2.42
CA CYS A 156 21.11 10.97 1.09
C CYS A 156 22.21 9.89 1.17
N PHE A 157 22.09 8.89 0.32
CA PHE A 157 23.09 7.87 0.10
C PHE A 157 23.66 8.04 -1.32
N THR A 158 24.99 7.96 -1.46
CA THR A 158 25.65 8.23 -2.74
C THR A 158 26.90 7.38 -2.93
N THR A 159 27.25 7.13 -4.19
CA THR A 159 28.55 6.57 -4.57
C THR A 159 29.53 7.65 -5.08
N ALA A 160 29.06 8.88 -5.24
CA ALA A 160 29.90 9.99 -5.69
C ALA A 160 30.57 10.69 -4.50
N ASP A 161 31.83 11.02 -4.67
CA ASP A 161 32.56 11.88 -3.73
C ASP A 161 32.16 13.34 -4.02
N VAL A 162 31.24 13.87 -3.24
CA VAL A 162 30.72 15.22 -3.37
C VAL A 162 30.94 15.95 -2.06
N GLU A 163 31.65 17.08 -2.12
CA GLU A 163 31.70 17.99 -1.00
C GLU A 163 30.32 18.66 -0.84
N LEU A 164 29.62 18.36 0.25
CA LEU A 164 28.39 19.05 0.61
C LEU A 164 28.68 20.21 1.53
N GLU A 165 28.04 21.34 1.26
CA GLU A 165 27.91 22.40 2.25
C GLU A 165 27.10 21.88 3.45
N GLU A 166 27.34 22.44 4.66
CA GLU A 166 26.58 22.08 5.87
C GLU A 166 25.07 22.15 5.58
N SER A 167 24.41 20.99 5.61
CA SER A 167 22.97 20.88 5.39
C SER A 167 22.33 20.23 6.62
N ASP A 168 21.04 20.51 6.85
CA ASP A 168 20.25 19.89 7.93
C ASP A 168 19.95 18.38 7.70
N GLY A 169 20.65 17.76 6.74
CA GLY A 169 20.46 16.38 6.33
C GLY A 169 21.59 15.44 6.76
N TYR A 170 21.31 14.14 6.71
CA TYR A 170 22.30 13.08 6.82
C TYR A 170 22.79 12.69 5.43
N TYR A 171 24.10 12.49 5.31
CA TYR A 171 24.76 12.13 4.08
C TYR A 171 25.75 10.99 4.31
N GLU A 172 25.76 9.99 3.44
CA GLU A 172 26.64 8.83 3.53
C GLU A 172 27.17 8.46 2.14
N VAL A 173 28.51 8.43 1.99
CA VAL A 173 29.20 7.98 0.78
C VAL A 173 29.47 6.49 0.88
N LEU A 174 29.11 5.76 -0.15
CA LEU A 174 29.24 4.30 -0.22
C LEU A 174 30.20 3.90 -1.35
N PRO A 175 30.92 2.78 -1.20
CA PRO A 175 32.01 2.43 -2.11
C PRO A 175 31.54 1.92 -3.47
N SER A 176 30.27 1.52 -3.60
CA SER A 176 29.72 0.95 -4.84
C SER A 176 28.20 1.05 -4.88
N GLU A 177 27.61 0.88 -6.07
CA GLU A 177 26.17 0.77 -6.23
C GLU A 177 25.56 -0.40 -5.44
N GLU A 178 26.24 -1.54 -5.36
CA GLU A 178 25.80 -2.70 -4.57
C GLU A 178 25.67 -2.32 -3.10
N ALA A 179 26.69 -1.68 -2.51
CA ALA A 179 26.64 -1.18 -1.14
C ALA A 179 25.55 -0.12 -0.94
N LEU A 180 25.33 0.74 -1.94
CA LEU A 180 24.26 1.73 -1.96
C LEU A 180 22.88 1.05 -1.87
N LEU A 181 22.64 0.05 -2.71
CA LEU A 181 21.36 -0.68 -2.73
C LEU A 181 21.11 -1.45 -1.43
N GLU A 182 22.11 -2.12 -0.88
CA GLU A 182 22.02 -2.81 0.43
C GLU A 182 21.69 -1.81 1.55
N ARG A 183 22.34 -0.66 1.53
CA ARG A 183 22.10 0.39 2.54
C ARG A 183 20.70 0.96 2.46
N ILE A 184 20.16 1.14 1.25
CA ILE A 184 18.80 1.61 1.00
C ILE A 184 17.77 0.62 1.52
N ILE A 185 17.96 -0.69 1.24
CA ILE A 185 17.07 -1.73 1.74
C ILE A 185 17.04 -1.68 3.27
N THR A 186 18.22 -1.63 3.90
CA THR A 186 18.34 -1.52 5.36
C THR A 186 17.63 -0.25 5.90
N PHE A 187 17.80 0.89 5.21
CA PHE A 187 17.14 2.13 5.60
C PHE A 187 15.61 2.01 5.53
N ILE A 188 15.08 1.47 4.43
CA ILE A 188 13.63 1.27 4.27
C ILE A 188 13.08 0.31 5.33
N GLU A 189 13.81 -0.76 5.65
CA GLU A 189 13.40 -1.72 6.69
C GLU A 189 13.38 -1.09 8.10
N VAL A 190 14.35 -0.25 8.41
CA VAL A 190 14.44 0.44 9.72
C VAL A 190 13.41 1.56 9.84
N GLU A 191 13.31 2.38 8.82
CA GLU A 191 12.39 3.52 8.80
C GLU A 191 10.94 3.08 8.69
N ASP A 192 10.69 2.00 7.95
CA ASP A 192 9.41 1.31 7.83
C ASP A 192 8.25 2.25 7.49
N PRO A 193 8.34 3.01 6.36
CA PRO A 193 7.37 4.00 5.95
C PRO A 193 6.03 3.42 5.50
#